data_a4b61b2c87279a9eb5500993e4e795ed
#
_entry.id   a4b61b2c87279a9eb5500993e4e795ed
#
_cell.length_a   1.000
_cell.length_b   1.000
_cell.length_c   1.000
_cell.angle_alpha   90.00
_cell.angle_beta   90.00
_cell.angle_gamma   90.00
#
_symmetry.space_group_name_H-M   'P 1'
#
loop_
_entity.id
_entity.type
_entity.pdbx_description
1 polymer ?
#
loop_
_entity_poly.entity_id
_entity_poly.type
_entity_poly.pdbx_seq_one_letter_code
_entity_poly.pdbx_strand_id
1 'polypeptide(L)'
;MFFNKKYFWAIIFLGIIFSACGYRFSGEGNIPSNVKSIFIKIFENRTGETGVESLFTNDLIYEFTRDRKVVLRSSDKADAILTGVIKNMRIRTVSRENSQTPLERRVQFAVDLKLTDPNGSVIWSVNGVSANEEYNVAPDNNKHVTEQNRRVATAALSKRLAEKVYNDLTADF
;
A
#
# COMPACT_ATOMS: atom_id res chain seq x y z
N MET A 1 -1.63 -49.13 33.32
CA MET A 1 -0.70 -48.16 32.75
C MET A 1 -1.07 -46.78 33.33
N PHE A 2 -0.43 -46.38 34.44
CA PHE A 2 -0.81 -45.18 35.19
C PHE A 2 -0.12 -43.95 34.57
N PHE A 3 -0.88 -43.15 33.84
CA PHE A 3 -0.41 -41.86 33.38
C PHE A 3 -0.21 -40.96 34.61
N ASN A 4 1.05 -40.57 34.84
CA ASN A 4 1.46 -39.81 36.00
C ASN A 4 0.77 -38.41 35.98
N LYS A 5 -0.07 -38.11 36.97
CA LYS A 5 -0.87 -36.90 37.08
C LYS A 5 -0.10 -35.60 36.87
N LYS A 6 1.24 -35.62 37.09
CA LYS A 6 2.17 -34.51 36.87
C LYS A 6 2.37 -34.20 35.37
N TYR A 7 2.40 -35.22 34.50
CA TYR A 7 2.55 -35.00 33.04
C TYR A 7 1.26 -34.50 32.40
N PHE A 8 0.11 -34.85 32.94
CA PHE A 8 -1.18 -34.36 32.50
C PHE A 8 -1.29 -32.84 32.68
N TRP A 9 -0.89 -32.31 33.83
CA TRP A 9 -0.85 -30.88 34.11
C TRP A 9 0.18 -30.12 33.26
N ALA A 10 1.33 -30.75 32.98
CA ALA A 10 2.37 -30.18 32.11
C ALA A 10 1.89 -30.04 30.65
N ILE A 11 1.14 -31.02 30.14
CA ILE A 11 0.57 -30.97 28.77
C ILE A 11 -0.51 -29.88 28.65
N ILE A 12 -1.36 -29.72 29.67
CA ILE A 12 -2.36 -28.65 29.71
C ILE A 12 -1.70 -27.28 29.74
N PHE A 13 -0.65 -27.12 30.54
CA PHE A 13 0.08 -25.84 30.63
C PHE A 13 0.81 -25.50 29.32
N LEU A 14 1.38 -26.50 28.63
CA LEU A 14 2.01 -26.33 27.33
C LEU A 14 1.00 -25.97 26.23
N GLY A 15 -0.23 -26.50 26.28
CA GLY A 15 -1.32 -26.17 25.34
C GLY A 15 -1.78 -24.72 25.43
N ILE A 16 -1.74 -24.10 26.62
CA ILE A 16 -2.15 -22.71 26.85
C ILE A 16 -1.14 -21.72 26.24
N ILE A 17 0.15 -22.07 26.20
CA ILE A 17 1.20 -21.23 25.64
C ILE A 17 1.07 -21.08 24.10
N PHE A 18 0.56 -22.11 23.42
CA PHE A 18 0.34 -22.07 21.96
C PHE A 18 -0.90 -21.27 21.53
N SER A 19 -1.82 -20.99 22.44
CA SER A 19 -3.02 -20.21 22.15
C SER A 19 -2.79 -18.69 22.16
N ALA A 20 -1.63 -18.21 22.57
CA ALA A 20 -1.31 -16.78 22.70
C ALA A 20 -0.75 -16.13 21.43
N CYS A 21 -0.53 -16.88 20.34
CA CYS A 21 -0.20 -16.31 19.05
C CYS A 21 -1.46 -15.85 18.31
N GLY A 22 -2.09 -14.81 18.84
CA GLY A 22 -3.15 -14.08 18.15
C GLY A 22 -2.58 -13.26 16.97
N TYR A 23 -2.09 -13.92 15.93
CA TYR A 23 -1.83 -13.27 14.65
C TYR A 23 -3.17 -12.93 14.03
N ARG A 24 -3.67 -11.74 14.34
CA ARG A 24 -4.75 -11.14 13.58
C ARG A 24 -4.15 -10.70 12.25
N PHE A 25 -4.43 -11.44 11.18
CA PHE A 25 -4.29 -10.95 9.81
C PHE A 25 -5.21 -9.72 9.68
N SER A 26 -4.68 -8.53 9.87
CA SER A 26 -5.36 -7.30 9.49
C SER A 26 -5.12 -7.09 8.00
N GLY A 27 -5.95 -7.70 7.17
CA GLY A 27 -5.82 -7.66 5.71
C GLY A 27 -7.03 -8.22 4.95
N GLU A 28 -7.98 -8.84 5.65
CA GLU A 28 -9.26 -9.27 5.09
C GLU A 28 -10.39 -8.47 5.75
N GLY A 29 -10.56 -7.25 5.32
CA GLY A 29 -11.67 -6.43 5.75
C GLY A 29 -11.96 -5.42 4.67
N ASN A 30 -13.00 -5.70 3.91
CA ASN A 30 -13.61 -4.78 2.96
C ASN A 30 -14.18 -3.58 3.70
N ILE A 31 -14.35 -2.48 2.99
CA ILE A 31 -15.08 -1.33 3.53
C ILE A 31 -16.44 -1.82 4.01
N PRO A 32 -16.83 -1.60 5.27
CA PRO A 32 -18.14 -2.01 5.75
C PRO A 32 -19.26 -1.38 4.90
N SER A 33 -20.33 -2.13 4.63
CA SER A 33 -21.46 -1.69 3.80
C SER A 33 -22.17 -0.41 4.27
N ASN A 34 -21.92 0.03 5.49
CA ASN A 34 -22.42 1.29 6.04
C ASN A 34 -21.58 2.51 5.63
N VAL A 35 -20.37 2.33 5.08
CA VAL A 35 -19.51 3.40 4.58
C VAL A 35 -19.86 3.68 3.12
N LYS A 36 -20.62 4.74 2.86
CA LYS A 36 -21.05 5.15 1.52
C LYS A 36 -20.23 6.28 0.94
N SER A 37 -19.50 6.99 1.79
CA SER A 37 -18.67 8.11 1.38
C SER A 37 -17.35 8.14 2.13
N ILE A 38 -16.30 8.57 1.43
CA ILE A 38 -14.97 8.71 2.01
C ILE A 38 -14.36 10.07 1.68
N PHE A 39 -13.49 10.52 2.56
CA PHE A 39 -12.54 11.60 2.32
C PHE A 39 -11.14 11.00 2.17
N ILE A 40 -10.44 11.34 1.10
CA ILE A 40 -9.05 10.95 0.89
C ILE A 40 -8.17 12.13 1.30
N LYS A 41 -7.43 11.96 2.38
CA LYS A 41 -6.45 12.93 2.82
C LYS A 41 -5.18 12.79 1.97
N ILE A 42 -4.49 13.90 1.68
CA ILE A 42 -3.18 13.84 1.03
C ILE A 42 -2.24 12.94 1.83
N PHE A 43 -1.55 12.02 1.15
CA PHE A 43 -0.68 11.04 1.80
C PHE A 43 0.57 11.69 2.39
N GLU A 44 1.04 11.17 3.51
CA GLU A 44 2.34 11.54 4.06
C GLU A 44 3.46 10.94 3.19
N ASN A 45 4.41 11.77 2.82
CA ASN A 45 5.57 11.34 2.04
C ASN A 45 6.80 11.21 2.95
N ARG A 46 7.30 9.98 3.13
CA ARG A 46 8.55 9.66 3.84
C ARG A 46 9.66 9.25 2.89
N THR A 47 9.50 9.53 1.60
CA THR A 47 10.54 9.29 0.59
C THR A 47 11.36 10.55 0.36
N GLY A 48 12.49 10.42 -0.32
CA GLY A 48 13.27 11.58 -0.78
C GLY A 48 12.74 12.21 -2.09
N GLU A 49 11.59 11.76 -2.61
CA GLU A 49 11.03 12.18 -3.89
C GLU A 49 9.86 13.13 -3.69
N THR A 50 10.02 14.39 -4.02
CA THR A 50 8.99 15.41 -3.87
C THR A 50 7.87 15.24 -4.89
N GLY A 51 6.62 15.38 -4.45
CA GLY A 51 5.44 15.37 -5.32
C GLY A 51 4.78 14.01 -5.51
N VAL A 52 5.41 12.90 -5.08
CA VAL A 52 4.80 11.57 -5.19
C VAL A 52 3.54 11.45 -4.31
N GLU A 53 3.44 12.21 -3.23
CA GLU A 53 2.27 12.30 -2.37
C GLU A 53 1.06 12.85 -3.11
N SER A 54 1.25 13.94 -3.85
CA SER A 54 0.20 14.56 -4.65
C SER A 54 -0.17 13.68 -5.84
N LEU A 55 0.83 13.12 -6.51
CA LEU A 55 0.63 12.23 -7.65
C LEU A 55 -0.24 11.04 -7.25
N PHE A 56 0.18 10.29 -6.22
CA PHE A 56 -0.54 9.09 -5.78
C PHE A 56 -1.94 9.41 -5.20
N THR A 57 -2.07 10.51 -4.44
CA THR A 57 -3.38 10.93 -3.92
C THR A 57 -4.35 11.25 -5.06
N ASN A 58 -3.89 11.97 -6.10
CA ASN A 58 -4.72 12.32 -7.24
C ASN A 58 -5.11 11.09 -8.08
N ASP A 59 -4.18 10.15 -8.30
CA ASP A 59 -4.48 8.91 -8.99
C ASP A 59 -5.54 8.08 -8.24
N LEU A 60 -5.43 8.03 -6.92
CA LEU A 60 -6.41 7.31 -6.10
C LEU A 60 -7.79 8.01 -6.10
N ILE A 61 -7.83 9.34 -6.00
CA ILE A 61 -9.06 10.13 -6.17
C ILE A 61 -9.70 9.85 -7.53
N TYR A 62 -8.90 9.75 -8.57
CA TYR A 62 -9.37 9.42 -9.91
C TYR A 62 -10.06 8.06 -9.95
N GLU A 63 -9.47 7.01 -9.37
CA GLU A 63 -10.06 5.66 -9.33
C GLU A 63 -11.43 5.67 -8.62
N PHE A 64 -11.54 6.31 -7.46
CA PHE A 64 -12.80 6.44 -6.74
C PHE A 64 -13.86 7.25 -7.51
N THR A 65 -13.44 8.27 -8.25
CA THR A 65 -14.35 9.11 -9.06
C THR A 65 -14.85 8.36 -10.29
N ARG A 66 -13.99 7.52 -10.88
CA ARG A 66 -14.31 6.75 -12.10
C ARG A 66 -15.38 5.70 -11.85
N ASP A 67 -15.25 4.91 -10.78
CA ASP A 67 -16.08 3.73 -10.55
C ASP A 67 -17.35 4.02 -9.72
N ARG A 68 -17.35 5.07 -8.90
CA ARG A 68 -18.50 5.57 -8.13
C ARG A 68 -19.15 4.59 -7.16
N LYS A 69 -18.53 3.48 -6.80
CA LYS A 69 -19.03 2.58 -5.77
C LYS A 69 -19.11 3.26 -4.41
N VAL A 70 -18.12 4.12 -4.12
CA VAL A 70 -18.06 4.96 -2.92
C VAL A 70 -17.92 6.41 -3.32
N VAL A 71 -18.70 7.30 -2.71
CA VAL A 71 -18.73 8.72 -3.06
C VAL A 71 -17.64 9.48 -2.32
N LEU A 72 -16.88 10.33 -3.04
CA LEU A 72 -15.95 11.25 -2.39
C LEU A 72 -16.68 12.44 -1.80
N ARG A 73 -16.36 12.79 -0.56
CA ARG A 73 -16.90 13.95 0.16
C ARG A 73 -15.80 14.71 0.90
N SER A 74 -16.13 15.91 1.37
CA SER A 74 -15.27 16.66 2.29
C SER A 74 -15.15 15.95 3.65
N SER A 75 -14.08 16.23 4.38
CA SER A 75 -13.75 15.53 5.63
C SER A 75 -14.83 15.65 6.73
N ASP A 76 -15.61 16.71 6.71
CA ASP A 76 -16.73 16.99 7.64
C ASP A 76 -18.01 16.22 7.31
N LYS A 77 -18.12 15.63 6.09
CA LYS A 77 -19.32 14.96 5.58
C LYS A 77 -19.08 13.51 5.15
N ALA A 78 -17.86 13.05 5.25
CA ALA A 78 -17.51 11.69 4.88
C ALA A 78 -17.78 10.70 6.03
N ASP A 79 -18.26 9.51 5.68
CA ASP A 79 -18.48 8.41 6.63
C ASP A 79 -17.16 7.82 7.11
N ALA A 80 -16.10 7.95 6.30
CA ALA A 80 -14.76 7.49 6.66
C ALA A 80 -13.66 8.35 6.02
N ILE A 81 -12.47 8.31 6.62
CA ILE A 81 -11.29 9.07 6.20
C ILE A 81 -10.18 8.09 5.84
N LEU A 82 -9.74 8.14 4.58
CA LEU A 82 -8.60 7.38 4.09
C LEU A 82 -7.33 8.22 4.24
N THR A 83 -6.38 7.67 4.98
CA THR A 83 -5.04 8.23 5.19
C THR A 83 -3.99 7.22 4.77
N GLY A 84 -2.78 7.67 4.49
CA GLY A 84 -1.69 6.77 4.16
C GLY A 84 -0.32 7.42 4.22
N VAL A 85 0.68 6.57 4.17
CA VAL A 85 2.10 6.94 4.21
C VAL A 85 2.84 6.26 3.08
N ILE A 86 3.50 7.03 2.23
CA ILE A 86 4.44 6.52 1.23
C ILE A 86 5.78 6.33 1.96
N LYS A 87 6.15 5.07 2.24
CA LYS A 87 7.27 4.74 3.14
C LYS A 87 8.63 4.86 2.50
N ASN A 88 8.75 4.35 1.29
CA ASN A 88 10.02 4.34 0.57
C ASN A 88 9.79 4.31 -0.93
N MET A 89 10.72 4.90 -1.65
CA MET A 89 10.86 4.76 -3.09
C MET A 89 12.26 4.22 -3.38
N ARG A 90 12.34 3.15 -4.16
CA ARG A 90 13.60 2.47 -4.48
C ARG A 90 13.80 2.40 -5.98
N ILE A 91 15.03 2.65 -6.41
CA ILE A 91 15.44 2.48 -7.79
C ILE A 91 16.54 1.41 -7.81
N ARG A 92 16.36 0.38 -8.64
CA ARG A 92 17.33 -0.71 -8.81
C ARG A 92 17.64 -0.91 -10.28
N THR A 93 18.87 -1.27 -10.59
CA THR A 93 19.24 -1.72 -11.93
C THR A 93 18.72 -3.13 -12.15
N VAL A 94 18.05 -3.34 -13.27
CA VAL A 94 17.46 -4.63 -13.67
C VAL A 94 18.34 -5.31 -14.71
N SER A 95 18.78 -4.56 -15.70
CA SER A 95 19.56 -5.03 -16.83
C SER A 95 20.78 -4.15 -17.06
N ARG A 96 21.86 -4.72 -17.61
CA ARG A 96 23.11 -4.03 -17.94
C ARG A 96 23.61 -4.47 -19.30
N GLU A 97 24.19 -3.55 -20.05
CA GLU A 97 24.92 -3.87 -21.27
C GLU A 97 26.27 -4.55 -20.95
N ASN A 98 26.92 -4.08 -19.88
CA ASN A 98 28.16 -4.62 -19.33
C ASN A 98 28.14 -4.41 -17.80
N SER A 99 29.23 -4.72 -17.11
CA SER A 99 29.30 -4.60 -15.65
C SER A 99 29.07 -3.19 -15.10
N GLN A 100 29.20 -2.16 -15.93
CA GLN A 100 29.17 -0.74 -15.51
C GLN A 100 27.98 0.04 -16.10
N THR A 101 27.44 -0.35 -17.28
CA THR A 101 26.42 0.40 -18.00
C THR A 101 25.03 -0.20 -17.78
N PRO A 102 24.16 0.41 -16.98
CA PRO A 102 22.78 -0.05 -16.83
C PRO A 102 21.99 0.29 -18.10
N LEU A 103 21.21 -0.69 -18.58
CA LEU A 103 20.23 -0.52 -19.67
C LEU A 103 18.83 -0.23 -19.13
N GLU A 104 18.47 -0.90 -18.05
CA GLU A 104 17.15 -0.80 -17.45
C GLU A 104 17.23 -0.63 -15.94
N ARG A 105 16.34 0.19 -15.44
CA ARG A 105 16.11 0.38 -14.02
C ARG A 105 14.65 0.15 -13.68
N ARG A 106 14.41 -0.25 -12.45
CA ARG A 106 13.08 -0.43 -11.88
C ARG A 106 12.87 0.57 -10.75
N VAL A 107 11.78 1.32 -10.82
CA VAL A 107 11.28 2.12 -9.70
C VAL A 107 10.21 1.32 -8.97
N GLN A 108 10.22 1.40 -7.65
CA GLN A 108 9.24 0.77 -6.77
C GLN A 108 8.94 1.72 -5.63
N PHE A 109 7.68 1.86 -5.26
CA PHE A 109 7.34 2.41 -3.95
C PHE A 109 6.28 1.59 -3.23
N ALA A 110 6.22 1.75 -1.90
CA ALA A 110 5.30 1.06 -1.03
C ALA A 110 4.56 2.05 -0.15
N VAL A 111 3.25 1.77 0.06
CA VAL A 111 2.36 2.58 0.87
C VAL A 111 1.75 1.75 1.99
N ASP A 112 1.57 2.38 3.13
CA ASP A 112 0.68 1.91 4.18
C ASP A 112 -0.59 2.76 4.13
N LEU A 113 -1.73 2.13 4.31
CA LEU A 113 -3.04 2.78 4.25
C LEU A 113 -3.86 2.46 5.47
N LYS A 114 -4.69 3.41 5.87
CA LYS A 114 -5.62 3.26 6.97
C LYS A 114 -6.91 4.03 6.68
N LEU A 115 -8.04 3.33 6.82
CA LEU A 115 -9.38 3.91 6.78
C LEU A 115 -9.90 4.00 8.20
N THR A 116 -10.33 5.17 8.63
CA THR A 116 -10.90 5.42 9.96
C THR A 116 -12.29 5.99 9.84
N ASP A 117 -13.14 5.73 10.85
CA ASP A 117 -14.37 6.48 11.03
C ASP A 117 -14.10 7.94 11.47
N PRO A 118 -15.11 8.83 11.52
CA PRO A 118 -14.94 10.20 11.98
C PRO A 118 -14.49 10.32 13.44
N ASN A 119 -14.67 9.28 14.26
CA ASN A 119 -14.22 9.23 15.67
C ASN A 119 -12.77 8.75 15.82
N GLY A 120 -12.12 8.38 14.70
CA GLY A 120 -10.74 7.91 14.67
C GLY A 120 -10.57 6.39 14.85
N SER A 121 -11.67 5.62 14.97
CA SER A 121 -11.60 4.16 15.04
C SER A 121 -11.19 3.56 13.70
N VAL A 122 -10.27 2.61 13.71
CA VAL A 122 -9.77 1.98 12.48
C VAL A 122 -10.81 1.00 11.94
N ILE A 123 -11.30 1.27 10.73
CA ILE A 123 -12.23 0.42 9.99
C ILE A 123 -11.45 -0.63 9.18
N TRP A 124 -10.37 -0.19 8.55
CA TRP A 124 -9.53 -1.01 7.69
C TRP A 124 -8.10 -0.47 7.66
N SER A 125 -7.14 -1.38 7.49
CA SER A 125 -5.75 -0.98 7.27
C SER A 125 -4.98 -2.04 6.52
N VAL A 126 -4.04 -1.61 5.69
CA VAL A 126 -3.10 -2.48 4.99
C VAL A 126 -1.72 -1.85 5.00
N ASN A 127 -0.69 -2.69 5.13
CA ASN A 127 0.69 -2.25 5.16
C ASN A 127 1.48 -2.83 4.00
N GLY A 128 2.39 -2.02 3.44
CA GLY A 128 3.36 -2.46 2.44
C GLY A 128 2.76 -2.79 1.08
N VAL A 129 1.59 -2.24 0.73
CA VAL A 129 1.08 -2.38 -0.64
C VAL A 129 2.07 -1.72 -1.57
N SER A 130 2.56 -2.47 -2.55
CA SER A 130 3.62 -1.99 -3.44
C SER A 130 3.35 -2.37 -4.88
N ALA A 131 3.91 -1.56 -5.77
CA ALA A 131 4.02 -1.85 -7.19
C ALA A 131 5.39 -1.41 -7.69
N ASN A 132 5.73 -1.79 -8.90
CA ASN A 132 6.97 -1.41 -9.55
C ASN A 132 6.75 -1.18 -11.05
N GLU A 133 7.66 -0.40 -11.65
CA GLU A 133 7.67 -0.10 -13.07
C GLU A 133 9.12 -0.01 -13.55
N GLU A 134 9.36 -0.48 -14.76
CA GLU A 134 10.69 -0.45 -15.38
C GLU A 134 10.81 0.72 -16.35
N TYR A 135 12.03 1.22 -16.51
CA TYR A 135 12.34 2.27 -17.47
C TYR A 135 13.75 2.12 -18.03
N ASN A 136 13.91 2.49 -19.28
CA ASN A 136 15.19 2.45 -19.97
C ASN A 136 16.08 3.60 -19.51
N VAL A 137 17.35 3.27 -19.30
CA VAL A 137 18.42 4.28 -19.18
C VAL A 137 18.81 4.71 -20.58
N ALA A 138 18.88 6.02 -20.80
CA ALA A 138 19.24 6.53 -22.10
C ALA A 138 20.68 6.16 -22.47
N PRO A 139 20.96 5.83 -23.74
CA PRO A 139 22.30 5.64 -24.23
C PRO A 139 23.11 6.93 -24.03
N ASP A 140 24.44 6.81 -24.06
CA ASP A 140 25.38 7.94 -23.93
C ASP A 140 25.28 8.73 -22.61
N ASN A 141 24.77 8.09 -21.54
CA ASN A 141 24.60 8.73 -20.23
C ASN A 141 23.77 10.03 -20.27
N ASN A 142 22.84 10.16 -21.19
CA ASN A 142 21.95 11.32 -21.25
C ASN A 142 21.00 11.32 -20.02
N LYS A 143 21.45 12.04 -18.98
CA LYS A 143 20.74 12.13 -17.71
C LYS A 143 19.34 12.72 -17.84
N HIS A 144 19.14 13.67 -18.75
CA HIS A 144 17.85 14.33 -18.95
C HIS A 144 16.81 13.35 -19.48
N VAL A 145 17.14 12.57 -20.50
CA VAL A 145 16.24 11.55 -21.07
C VAL A 145 15.98 10.42 -20.06
N THR A 146 17.02 9.98 -19.35
CA THR A 146 16.85 8.96 -18.28
C THR A 146 15.89 9.44 -17.17
N GLU A 147 16.02 10.72 -16.78
CA GLU A 147 15.15 11.31 -15.77
C GLU A 147 13.71 11.47 -16.27
N GLN A 148 13.51 11.82 -17.53
CA GLN A 148 12.19 11.83 -18.15
C GLN A 148 11.55 10.44 -18.16
N ASN A 149 12.31 9.40 -18.55
CA ASN A 149 11.85 8.01 -18.51
C ASN A 149 11.47 7.59 -17.08
N ARG A 150 12.27 7.98 -16.09
CA ARG A 150 11.98 7.73 -14.66
C ARG A 150 10.68 8.39 -14.23
N ARG A 151 10.41 9.62 -14.63
CA ARG A 151 9.15 10.33 -14.30
C ARG A 151 7.94 9.65 -14.91
N VAL A 152 8.03 9.23 -16.17
CA VAL A 152 6.96 8.49 -16.85
C VAL A 152 6.68 7.16 -16.14
N ALA A 153 7.73 6.42 -15.79
CA ALA A 153 7.59 5.17 -15.05
C ALA A 153 7.00 5.39 -13.64
N THR A 154 7.40 6.47 -12.96
CA THR A 154 6.84 6.82 -11.64
C THR A 154 5.34 7.14 -11.74
N ALA A 155 4.91 7.85 -12.77
CA ALA A 155 3.49 8.13 -13.00
C ALA A 155 2.69 6.84 -13.31
N ALA A 156 3.21 5.97 -14.16
CA ALA A 156 2.59 4.68 -14.47
C ALA A 156 2.49 3.77 -13.22
N LEU A 157 3.55 3.76 -12.41
CA LEU A 157 3.61 3.05 -11.14
C LEU A 157 2.54 3.56 -10.16
N SER A 158 2.42 4.87 -10.01
CA SER A 158 1.44 5.52 -9.13
C SER A 158 0.01 5.12 -9.51
N LYS A 159 -0.33 5.23 -10.79
CA LYS A 159 -1.63 4.83 -11.31
C LYS A 159 -1.94 3.35 -11.04
N ARG A 160 -0.99 2.45 -11.34
CA ARG A 160 -1.16 1.01 -11.09
C ARG A 160 -1.35 0.69 -9.61
N LEU A 161 -0.63 1.38 -8.74
CA LEU A 161 -0.75 1.21 -7.30
C LEU A 161 -2.09 1.75 -6.78
N ALA A 162 -2.56 2.88 -7.31
CA ALA A 162 -3.86 3.46 -6.97
C ALA A 162 -5.01 2.53 -7.38
N GLU A 163 -4.96 1.97 -8.59
CA GLU A 163 -5.92 0.96 -9.06
C GLU A 163 -5.92 -0.29 -8.17
N LYS A 164 -4.74 -0.80 -7.81
CA LYS A 164 -4.63 -1.94 -6.89
C LYS A 164 -5.25 -1.64 -5.53
N VAL A 165 -4.92 -0.50 -4.93
CA VAL A 165 -5.47 -0.08 -3.64
C VAL A 165 -6.99 0.09 -3.71
N TYR A 166 -7.49 0.70 -4.78
CA TYR A 166 -8.92 0.84 -5.01
C TYR A 166 -9.62 -0.52 -5.06
N ASN A 167 -9.08 -1.46 -5.84
CA ASN A 167 -9.63 -2.82 -5.97
C ASN A 167 -9.60 -3.56 -4.63
N ASP A 168 -8.48 -3.48 -3.90
CA ASP A 168 -8.35 -4.13 -2.58
C ASP A 168 -9.35 -3.55 -1.56
N LEU A 169 -9.66 -2.26 -1.64
CA LEU A 169 -10.65 -1.60 -0.79
C LEU A 169 -12.10 -1.93 -1.14
N THR A 170 -12.38 -2.17 -2.43
CA THR A 170 -13.74 -2.30 -2.96
C THR A 170 -14.08 -3.71 -3.45
N ALA A 171 -13.29 -4.71 -3.12
CA ALA A 171 -13.41 -6.08 -3.64
C ALA A 171 -14.75 -6.76 -3.36
N ASP A 172 -15.46 -6.36 -2.28
CA ASP A 172 -16.74 -6.96 -1.86
C ASP A 172 -17.95 -6.01 -1.98
N PHE A 173 -17.85 -5.00 -2.85
CA PHE A 173 -18.99 -4.14 -3.21
C PHE A 173 -19.71 -4.63 -4.47
#